data_460002d632b55225ad4071101340431c
#
_entry.id   460002d632b55225ad4071101340431c
#
_cell.length_a   1.000
_cell.length_b   1.000
_cell.length_c   1.000
_cell.angle_alpha   90.00
_cell.angle_beta   90.00
_cell.angle_gamma   90.00
#
_symmetry.space_group_name_H-M   'P 1'
#
loop_
_entity.id
_entity.type
_entity.pdbx_description
1 polymer ?
#
loop_
_entity_poly.entity_id
_entity_poly.type
_entity_poly.pdbx_seq_one_letter_code
_entity_poly.pdbx_strand_id
1 'polypeptide(L)'
;MIKRLVIFVSTILATWCLSGQTRYEVTHIAPGINTSGSETGGVLVDDSVLLYTTMMNDEANRLYLVDFTPVLTQVMQAPVGADGQLGEGTLCRWGMNASGMNSSNVAYDAKNDVLYFTRCGSGKDDVYQIYYSKRKNKRWSKAQLVSGNVNVEGYTCTHPAVGYLPDGKTILYFSSDRPGGLGGMDIWYAVMIDVGKPGNSTNLGGMVNSDSNDVTPFYSNEEGCLYFSSNRAGGLGGFDIYMSEGFRNSWQLPRTLGKGVNSAYDDLFFTLQPCRCRCVQERKDTTEAVVACGFLSSNRPGSLYQTDSNCCNDLFRWRRLFRPDTVRPAPQELPPSHSALDLLPLSLYFHNDEPTPCTLDTTTVLDYAATFKRYYQLRDEYKGAQPSPVDRRKWDSVQGAVDMFFDYELKKGYNDMLEFLELLYADLKAGRKVCITVDGFASPLFESLYNVNLSKRRIDSFRKQLLRWNEQALLPFWNNGALKLETVAHGAADSNTVAPSDPLRNPRNVRSVYSMEAAHARRIDIVDYHYTK
;
A
#
# COMPACT_ATOMS: atom_id res chain seq x y z
N MET A 1 41.86 -31.76 -31.51
CA MET A 1 40.66 -30.91 -31.41
C MET A 1 39.66 -31.59 -30.47
N ILE A 2 39.70 -31.25 -29.18
CA ILE A 2 38.79 -31.80 -28.14
C ILE A 2 37.78 -30.70 -27.81
N LYS A 3 36.54 -30.93 -28.22
CA LYS A 3 35.41 -30.05 -27.86
C LYS A 3 35.07 -30.28 -26.38
N ARG A 4 35.31 -29.29 -25.54
CA ARG A 4 34.79 -29.27 -24.15
C ARG A 4 33.30 -28.96 -24.18
N LEU A 5 32.50 -29.92 -23.76
CA LEU A 5 31.09 -29.80 -23.50
C LEU A 5 30.92 -29.08 -22.14
N VAL A 6 30.44 -27.86 -22.15
CA VAL A 6 30.07 -27.15 -20.92
C VAL A 6 28.65 -27.55 -20.58
N ILE A 7 28.48 -28.37 -19.54
CA ILE A 7 27.18 -28.72 -18.98
C ILE A 7 26.79 -27.59 -18.03
N PHE A 8 25.78 -26.81 -18.41
CA PHE A 8 25.10 -25.92 -17.49
C PHE A 8 24.23 -26.76 -16.55
N VAL A 9 24.68 -26.93 -15.32
CA VAL A 9 23.84 -27.44 -14.23
C VAL A 9 23.02 -26.26 -13.73
N SER A 10 21.77 -26.15 -14.19
CA SER A 10 20.78 -25.29 -13.59
C SER A 10 20.37 -25.90 -12.25
N THR A 11 20.93 -25.39 -11.17
CA THR A 11 20.43 -25.65 -9.82
C THR A 11 19.07 -24.95 -9.69
N ILE A 12 18.01 -25.72 -9.86
CA ILE A 12 16.66 -25.34 -9.42
C ILE A 12 16.72 -25.30 -7.90
N LEU A 13 16.87 -24.11 -7.34
CA LEU A 13 16.58 -23.85 -5.94
C LEU A 13 15.06 -24.01 -5.77
N ALA A 14 14.65 -25.19 -5.34
CA ALA A 14 13.30 -25.38 -4.81
C ALA A 14 13.19 -24.52 -3.56
N THR A 15 12.58 -23.34 -3.68
CA THR A 15 12.11 -22.57 -2.54
C THR A 15 11.00 -23.39 -1.88
N TRP A 16 11.32 -24.06 -0.79
CA TRP A 16 10.35 -24.67 0.09
C TRP A 16 9.53 -23.54 0.66
N CYS A 17 8.28 -23.40 0.25
CA CYS A 17 7.30 -22.57 0.93
C CYS A 17 7.13 -23.15 2.34
N LEU A 18 7.83 -22.58 3.30
CA LEU A 18 7.62 -22.85 4.72
C LEU A 18 6.27 -22.22 5.10
N SER A 19 5.24 -23.04 5.29
CA SER A 19 4.01 -22.57 5.92
C SER A 19 4.30 -22.20 7.37
N GLY A 20 3.81 -21.07 7.83
CA GLY A 20 4.03 -20.59 9.18
C GLY A 20 3.25 -19.30 9.46
N GLN A 21 3.13 -18.99 10.73
CA GLN A 21 2.45 -17.77 11.19
C GLN A 21 3.43 -16.61 11.24
N THR A 22 3.02 -15.47 10.70
CA THR A 22 3.76 -14.22 10.77
C THR A 22 3.08 -13.27 11.76
N ARG A 23 3.87 -12.68 12.67
CA ARG A 23 3.39 -11.63 13.57
C ARG A 23 4.40 -10.50 13.67
N TYR A 24 3.93 -9.33 14.07
CA TYR A 24 4.80 -8.18 14.32
C TYR A 24 4.95 -7.96 15.83
N GLU A 25 6.14 -7.52 16.22
CA GLU A 25 6.48 -7.04 17.56
C GLU A 25 7.03 -5.64 17.44
N VAL A 26 6.42 -4.67 18.13
CA VAL A 26 6.84 -3.27 18.13
C VAL A 26 7.29 -2.91 19.53
N THR A 27 8.52 -2.39 19.65
CA THR A 27 9.14 -2.05 20.93
C THR A 27 9.64 -0.61 20.90
N HIS A 28 9.39 0.12 21.99
CA HIS A 28 9.92 1.47 22.15
C HIS A 28 11.45 1.45 22.21
N ILE A 29 12.09 2.41 21.54
CA ILE A 29 13.54 2.58 21.63
C ILE A 29 13.87 3.34 22.92
N ALA A 30 14.86 2.84 23.66
CA ALA A 30 15.25 3.37 24.96
C ALA A 30 15.66 4.87 24.90
N PRO A 31 15.63 5.57 26.04
CA PRO A 31 16.15 6.94 26.17
C PRO A 31 17.57 7.09 25.63
N GLY A 32 17.89 8.26 25.08
CA GLY A 32 19.14 8.55 24.38
C GLY A 32 18.96 8.70 22.87
N ILE A 33 17.90 8.09 22.31
CA ILE A 33 17.38 8.36 20.95
C ILE A 33 16.10 9.19 21.08
N ASN A 34 15.08 8.64 21.77
CA ASN A 34 13.85 9.35 22.06
C ASN A 34 14.05 10.37 23.17
N THR A 35 13.45 11.53 23.01
CA THR A 35 13.50 12.68 23.92
C THR A 35 12.09 13.10 24.34
N SER A 36 11.95 14.21 25.05
CA SER A 36 10.64 14.85 25.26
C SER A 36 10.11 15.58 24.00
N GLY A 37 10.87 15.58 22.93
CA GLY A 37 10.50 16.13 21.63
C GLY A 37 9.76 15.13 20.76
N SER A 38 9.90 15.30 19.43
CA SER A 38 9.32 14.38 18.45
C SER A 38 10.43 13.79 17.59
N GLU A 39 10.56 12.47 17.61
CA GLU A 39 11.53 11.73 16.83
C GLU A 39 10.87 10.98 15.68
N THR A 40 11.41 11.15 14.46
CA THR A 40 10.84 10.54 13.26
C THR A 40 11.92 10.01 12.29
N GLY A 41 11.53 9.04 11.46
CA GLY A 41 12.24 8.65 10.25
C GLY A 41 13.60 8.00 10.48
N GLY A 42 13.66 6.83 11.10
CA GLY A 42 14.90 6.08 11.31
C GLY A 42 15.44 5.40 10.05
N VAL A 43 16.67 5.74 9.61
CA VAL A 43 17.35 5.16 8.44
C VAL A 43 18.78 4.76 8.80
N LEU A 44 19.18 3.53 8.45
CA LEU A 44 20.55 3.06 8.62
C LEU A 44 21.44 3.45 7.43
N VAL A 45 22.64 3.93 7.75
CA VAL A 45 23.72 4.18 6.80
C VAL A 45 24.87 3.23 7.10
N ASP A 46 25.25 2.43 6.10
CA ASP A 46 26.35 1.43 6.19
C ASP A 46 26.19 0.47 7.39
N ASP A 47 24.96 0.15 7.81
CA ASP A 47 24.63 -0.70 8.98
C ASP A 47 25.33 -0.27 10.31
N SER A 48 25.88 0.92 10.35
CA SER A 48 26.71 1.39 11.46
C SER A 48 26.23 2.70 12.09
N VAL A 49 25.39 3.46 11.39
CA VAL A 49 24.87 4.74 11.88
C VAL A 49 23.37 4.81 11.60
N LEU A 50 22.58 5.03 12.65
CA LEU A 50 21.18 5.43 12.53
C LEU A 50 21.10 6.94 12.32
N LEU A 51 20.45 7.38 11.24
CA LEU A 51 20.00 8.76 11.06
C LEU A 51 18.53 8.85 11.39
N TYR A 52 18.11 9.90 12.08
CA TYR A 52 16.72 10.19 12.41
C TYR A 52 16.50 11.69 12.57
N THR A 53 15.28 12.13 12.57
CA THR A 53 14.91 13.53 12.78
C THR A 53 14.44 13.73 14.20
N THR A 54 14.85 14.80 14.85
CA THR A 54 14.28 15.26 16.12
C THR A 54 13.73 16.67 16.00
N MET A 55 12.66 16.94 16.71
CA MET A 55 12.17 18.28 17.00
C MET A 55 12.30 18.47 18.50
N MET A 56 13.40 19.04 18.95
CA MET A 56 13.65 19.21 20.39
C MET A 56 12.63 20.18 21.02
N ASN A 57 11.81 19.67 21.90
CA ASN A 57 11.14 20.48 22.91
C ASN A 57 12.12 20.65 24.07
N ASP A 58 12.91 21.70 24.04
CA ASP A 58 13.80 22.00 25.15
C ASP A 58 12.96 22.50 26.35
N GLU A 59 12.73 21.61 27.36
CA GLU A 59 12.06 22.02 28.59
C GLU A 59 12.83 23.13 29.32
N ALA A 60 14.15 23.21 29.13
CA ALA A 60 14.96 24.32 29.61
C ALA A 60 14.58 25.66 28.92
N ASN A 61 14.11 25.61 27.68
CA ASN A 61 13.62 26.78 26.92
C ASN A 61 12.15 27.14 27.22
N ARG A 62 11.35 26.32 27.90
CA ARG A 62 10.00 26.71 28.35
C ARG A 62 10.02 27.93 29.28
N LEU A 63 11.11 28.17 30.01
CA LEU A 63 11.33 29.38 30.81
C LEU A 63 11.69 30.61 29.96
N TYR A 64 12.06 30.42 28.67
CA TYR A 64 12.45 31.50 27.76
C TYR A 64 11.43 31.70 26.62
N LEU A 65 10.15 31.39 26.82
CA LEU A 65 9.05 31.73 25.88
C LEU A 65 8.88 33.27 25.69
N VAL A 66 9.79 34.09 26.16
CA VAL A 66 9.85 35.53 25.88
C VAL A 66 10.53 35.82 24.54
N ASP A 67 11.38 34.91 24.04
CA ASP A 67 11.97 34.99 22.70
C ASP A 67 11.39 33.88 21.85
N PHE A 68 10.61 34.24 20.83
CA PHE A 68 10.03 33.36 19.80
C PHE A 68 11.12 32.74 18.90
N THR A 69 12.08 31.99 19.47
CA THR A 69 12.97 31.17 18.64
C THR A 69 12.17 29.96 18.13
N PRO A 70 11.99 29.84 16.80
CA PRO A 70 11.26 28.70 16.26
C PRO A 70 11.99 27.41 16.62
N VAL A 71 11.25 26.41 17.14
CA VAL A 71 11.77 25.05 17.35
C VAL A 71 12.06 24.46 15.98
N LEU A 72 13.32 24.12 15.72
CA LEU A 72 13.76 23.58 14.43
C LEU A 72 13.85 22.06 14.48
N THR A 73 13.41 21.41 13.42
CA THR A 73 13.71 19.99 13.20
C THR A 73 15.15 19.82 12.73
N GLN A 74 15.84 18.83 13.29
CA GLN A 74 17.25 18.56 13.00
C GLN A 74 17.47 17.07 12.76
N VAL A 75 18.38 16.75 11.85
CA VAL A 75 18.85 15.38 11.63
C VAL A 75 19.89 15.03 12.69
N MET A 76 19.61 13.95 13.41
CA MET A 76 20.47 13.35 14.42
C MET A 76 21.17 12.11 13.86
N GLN A 77 22.23 11.68 14.52
CA GLN A 77 22.91 10.42 14.26
C GLN A 77 23.20 9.67 15.56
N ALA A 78 23.06 8.35 15.52
CA ALA A 78 23.45 7.47 16.62
C ALA A 78 24.29 6.30 16.09
N PRO A 79 25.37 5.91 16.76
CA PRO A 79 26.14 4.74 16.36
C PRO A 79 25.34 3.46 16.62
N VAL A 80 25.52 2.48 15.73
CA VAL A 80 24.95 1.14 15.85
C VAL A 80 26.06 0.18 16.25
N GLY A 81 25.94 -0.43 17.42
CA GLY A 81 26.90 -1.39 17.94
C GLY A 81 26.92 -2.70 17.15
N ALA A 82 27.95 -3.47 17.39
CA ALA A 82 28.10 -4.79 16.77
C ALA A 82 26.96 -5.77 17.14
N ASP A 83 26.28 -5.51 18.24
CA ASP A 83 25.12 -6.24 18.77
C ASP A 83 23.77 -5.65 18.30
N GLY A 84 23.79 -4.63 17.43
CA GLY A 84 22.59 -3.91 16.98
C GLY A 84 22.01 -2.91 17.98
N GLN A 85 22.66 -2.72 19.14
CA GLN A 85 22.25 -1.71 20.10
C GLN A 85 22.57 -0.30 19.58
N LEU A 86 21.68 0.65 19.88
CA LEU A 86 21.85 2.06 19.51
C LEU A 86 22.57 2.79 20.64
N GLY A 87 23.62 3.54 20.28
CA GLY A 87 24.24 4.48 21.20
C GLY A 87 23.46 5.79 21.29
N GLU A 88 24.01 6.76 22.04
CA GLU A 88 23.37 8.06 22.23
C GLU A 88 23.28 8.85 20.91
N GLY A 89 22.15 9.53 20.74
CA GLY A 89 21.92 10.44 19.63
C GLY A 89 22.73 11.72 19.74
N THR A 90 23.34 12.11 18.66
CA THR A 90 24.08 13.37 18.55
C THR A 90 23.70 14.12 17.28
N LEU A 91 23.91 15.44 17.25
CA LEU A 91 23.61 16.23 16.06
C LEU A 91 24.43 15.74 14.85
N CYS A 92 23.77 15.39 13.76
CA CYS A 92 24.45 14.96 12.54
C CYS A 92 25.22 16.13 11.89
N ARG A 93 26.53 15.93 11.69
CA ARG A 93 27.45 16.93 11.12
C ARG A 93 27.78 16.68 9.64
N TRP A 94 26.98 15.89 8.94
CA TRP A 94 27.21 15.51 7.52
C TRP A 94 26.69 16.54 6.52
N GLY A 95 26.44 17.79 6.97
CA GLY A 95 26.05 18.91 6.10
C GLY A 95 24.54 18.96 5.76
N MET A 96 23.73 18.11 6.38
CA MET A 96 22.28 18.14 6.23
C MET A 96 21.63 19.26 7.04
N ASN A 97 22.08 19.47 8.27
CA ASN A 97 21.60 20.56 9.12
C ASN A 97 22.17 21.90 8.65
N ALA A 98 21.37 22.96 8.72
CA ALA A 98 21.79 24.32 8.46
C ALA A 98 21.17 25.28 9.48
N SER A 99 21.88 26.33 9.82
CA SER A 99 21.39 27.33 10.77
C SER A 99 20.12 27.99 10.27
N GLY A 100 19.10 28.09 11.13
CA GLY A 100 17.82 28.73 10.81
C GLY A 100 16.94 27.93 9.82
N MET A 101 17.24 26.66 9.57
CA MET A 101 16.44 25.82 8.66
C MET A 101 16.03 24.52 9.34
N ASN A 102 14.82 24.08 9.06
CA ASN A 102 14.37 22.74 9.36
C ASN A 102 15.06 21.74 8.42
N SER A 103 15.58 20.66 8.96
CA SER A 103 16.18 19.55 8.19
C SER A 103 15.65 18.23 8.73
N SER A 104 15.10 17.39 7.85
CA SER A 104 14.35 16.19 8.28
C SER A 104 14.31 15.11 7.19
N ASN A 105 13.73 13.96 7.53
CA ASN A 105 13.25 12.93 6.60
C ASN A 105 14.33 12.45 5.63
N VAL A 106 15.30 11.71 6.15
CA VAL A 106 16.46 11.25 5.38
C VAL A 106 16.12 9.94 4.65
N ALA A 107 16.60 9.79 3.42
CA ALA A 107 16.67 8.54 2.68
C ALA A 107 18.09 8.29 2.16
N TYR A 108 18.56 7.05 2.21
CA TYR A 108 19.91 6.70 1.79
C TYR A 108 19.91 5.86 0.52
N ASP A 109 20.54 6.37 -0.53
CA ASP A 109 20.88 5.65 -1.75
C ASP A 109 22.25 4.97 -1.57
N ALA A 110 22.23 3.75 -1.10
CA ALA A 110 23.44 2.99 -0.81
C ALA A 110 24.25 2.64 -2.07
N LYS A 111 23.63 2.60 -3.27
CA LYS A 111 24.33 2.31 -4.52
C LYS A 111 25.20 3.48 -4.99
N ASN A 112 24.70 4.70 -4.78
CA ASN A 112 25.34 5.92 -5.28
C ASN A 112 26.02 6.74 -4.18
N ASP A 113 25.95 6.29 -2.92
CA ASP A 113 26.44 7.02 -1.74
C ASP A 113 25.81 8.42 -1.64
N VAL A 114 24.48 8.49 -1.71
CA VAL A 114 23.72 9.74 -1.69
C VAL A 114 22.70 9.71 -0.55
N LEU A 115 22.66 10.79 0.21
CA LEU A 115 21.58 11.07 1.15
C LEU A 115 20.62 12.08 0.50
N TYR A 116 19.35 11.71 0.40
CA TYR A 116 18.27 12.64 0.10
C TYR A 116 17.59 13.03 1.41
N PHE A 117 17.21 14.27 1.57
CA PHE A 117 16.56 14.75 2.79
C PHE A 117 15.72 15.98 2.51
N THR A 118 14.81 16.27 3.41
CA THR A 118 13.94 17.43 3.33
C THR A 118 14.56 18.61 4.07
N ARG A 119 14.41 19.80 3.50
CA ARG A 119 14.76 21.05 4.14
C ARG A 119 13.71 22.12 3.87
N CYS A 120 13.48 22.97 4.88
CA CYS A 120 12.56 24.11 4.80
C CYS A 120 13.16 25.27 5.58
N GLY A 121 12.93 26.49 5.15
CA GLY A 121 13.22 27.67 5.96
C GLY A 121 12.40 27.69 7.25
N SER A 122 12.62 28.71 8.07
CA SER A 122 11.84 28.94 9.30
C SER A 122 10.75 30.00 9.14
N GLY A 123 10.56 30.52 7.93
CA GLY A 123 9.51 31.47 7.58
C GLY A 123 8.13 30.83 7.54
N LYS A 124 7.08 31.64 7.74
CA LYS A 124 5.71 31.15 7.80
C LYS A 124 5.21 30.57 6.47
N ASP A 125 5.74 31.05 5.35
CA ASP A 125 5.34 30.69 3.98
C ASP A 125 6.38 29.77 3.30
N ASP A 126 7.39 29.30 4.04
CA ASP A 126 8.42 28.42 3.49
C ASP A 126 7.86 27.01 3.26
N VAL A 127 8.06 26.49 2.06
CA VAL A 127 7.70 25.13 1.67
C VAL A 127 8.87 24.18 1.86
N TYR A 128 8.56 22.90 2.11
CA TYR A 128 9.56 21.86 2.19
C TYR A 128 10.06 21.48 0.80
N GLN A 129 11.39 21.32 0.68
CA GLN A 129 12.06 20.94 -0.56
C GLN A 129 13.05 19.80 -0.30
N ILE A 130 13.25 18.96 -1.32
CA ILE A 130 14.18 17.82 -1.24
C ILE A 130 15.56 18.27 -1.71
N TYR A 131 16.53 18.02 -0.85
CA TYR A 131 17.97 18.23 -1.07
C TYR A 131 18.69 16.90 -1.11
N TYR A 132 19.92 16.92 -1.60
CA TYR A 132 20.81 15.76 -1.54
C TYR A 132 22.22 16.16 -1.11
N SER A 133 22.94 15.18 -0.56
CA SER A 133 24.38 15.23 -0.27
C SER A 133 25.02 13.94 -0.75
N LYS A 134 26.12 14.03 -1.48
CA LYS A 134 26.85 12.87 -2.01
C LYS A 134 28.13 12.63 -1.22
N ARG A 135 28.41 11.39 -0.88
CA ARG A 135 29.66 11.01 -0.23
C ARG A 135 30.76 10.79 -1.27
N LYS A 136 31.91 11.43 -1.04
CA LYS A 136 33.12 11.24 -1.82
C LYS A 136 34.33 11.22 -0.87
N ASN A 137 35.18 10.23 -0.99
CA ASN A 137 36.36 10.07 -0.13
C ASN A 137 36.02 10.13 1.38
N LYS A 138 34.96 9.42 1.79
CA LYS A 138 34.43 9.37 3.16
C LYS A 138 33.89 10.72 3.70
N ARG A 139 33.72 11.73 2.86
CA ARG A 139 33.17 13.04 3.25
C ARG A 139 31.88 13.32 2.48
N TRP A 140 30.89 13.82 3.17
CA TRP A 140 29.63 14.27 2.59
C TRP A 140 29.77 15.67 1.99
N SER A 141 29.20 15.91 0.83
CA SER A 141 29.18 17.22 0.19
C SER A 141 28.26 18.20 0.95
N LYS A 142 28.37 19.46 0.65
CA LYS A 142 27.34 20.44 1.04
C LYS A 142 26.02 20.04 0.40
N ALA A 143 24.91 20.32 1.10
CA ALA A 143 23.56 20.12 0.60
C ALA A 143 23.34 20.84 -0.74
N GLN A 144 22.73 20.16 -1.68
CA GLN A 144 22.35 20.67 -2.99
C GLN A 144 20.88 20.41 -3.22
N LEU A 145 20.16 21.35 -3.81
CA LEU A 145 18.75 21.20 -4.15
C LEU A 145 18.61 20.15 -5.27
N VAL A 146 17.68 19.21 -5.13
CA VAL A 146 17.29 18.33 -6.24
C VAL A 146 16.63 19.19 -7.31
N SER A 147 17.16 19.16 -8.53
CA SER A 147 16.70 20.00 -9.64
C SER A 147 15.40 19.46 -10.29
N GLY A 148 14.84 20.26 -11.19
CA GLY A 148 13.73 19.83 -12.04
C GLY A 148 12.41 19.61 -11.31
N ASN A 149 11.63 18.64 -11.80
CA ASN A 149 10.22 18.47 -11.43
C ASN A 149 9.98 17.79 -10.07
N VAL A 150 11.02 17.51 -9.27
CA VAL A 150 10.84 17.01 -7.90
C VAL A 150 10.42 18.15 -6.99
N ASN A 151 11.15 19.27 -7.02
CA ASN A 151 10.78 20.46 -6.26
C ASN A 151 10.00 21.43 -7.17
N VAL A 152 8.72 21.64 -6.87
CA VAL A 152 7.85 22.58 -7.58
C VAL A 152 7.68 23.82 -6.73
N GLU A 153 7.88 24.99 -7.32
CA GLU A 153 7.76 26.28 -6.63
C GLU A 153 6.37 26.46 -6.03
N GLY A 154 6.30 26.89 -4.78
CA GLY A 154 5.05 27.11 -4.05
C GLY A 154 4.41 25.86 -3.45
N TYR A 155 4.98 24.67 -3.68
CA TYR A 155 4.43 23.41 -3.17
C TYR A 155 5.45 22.65 -2.32
N THR A 156 4.95 21.96 -1.30
CA THR A 156 5.76 21.09 -0.45
C THR A 156 6.16 19.82 -1.18
N CYS A 157 7.44 19.48 -1.09
CA CYS A 157 8.02 18.21 -1.54
C CYS A 157 8.88 17.65 -0.40
N THR A 158 8.47 16.52 0.15
CA THR A 158 9.03 16.00 1.39
C THR A 158 9.05 14.46 1.40
N HIS A 159 9.53 13.87 2.49
CA HIS A 159 9.57 12.42 2.71
C HIS A 159 10.21 11.65 1.54
N PRO A 160 11.46 11.97 1.16
CA PRO A 160 12.13 11.23 0.10
C PRO A 160 12.30 9.75 0.51
N ALA A 161 12.17 8.85 -0.47
CA ALA A 161 12.48 7.44 -0.33
C ALA A 161 13.13 6.92 -1.62
N VAL A 162 14.01 5.94 -1.48
CA VAL A 162 14.84 5.42 -2.59
C VAL A 162 14.42 4.02 -2.95
N GLY A 163 14.22 3.79 -4.25
CA GLY A 163 14.10 2.48 -4.87
C GLY A 163 15.02 2.35 -6.07
N TYR A 164 15.09 1.16 -6.67
CA TYR A 164 15.93 0.92 -7.83
C TYR A 164 15.18 0.23 -8.95
N LEU A 165 15.45 0.65 -10.18
CA LEU A 165 15.03 -0.05 -11.38
C LEU A 165 15.83 -1.34 -11.58
N PRO A 166 15.33 -2.29 -12.39
CA PRO A 166 16.09 -3.48 -12.76
C PRO A 166 17.41 -3.17 -13.46
N ASP A 167 17.51 -2.04 -14.19
CA ASP A 167 18.74 -1.54 -14.82
C ASP A 167 19.69 -0.81 -13.84
N GLY A 168 19.31 -0.73 -12.55
CA GLY A 168 20.11 -0.15 -11.47
C GLY A 168 19.92 1.36 -11.27
N LYS A 169 19.12 2.05 -12.09
CA LYS A 169 18.84 3.48 -11.88
C LYS A 169 18.03 3.68 -10.60
N THR A 170 18.28 4.78 -9.93
CA THR A 170 17.52 5.19 -8.75
C THR A 170 16.14 5.71 -9.14
N ILE A 171 15.12 5.28 -8.40
CA ILE A 171 13.81 5.94 -8.33
C ILE A 171 13.77 6.70 -7.00
N LEU A 172 13.41 7.96 -7.06
CA LEU A 172 13.10 8.76 -5.88
C LEU A 172 11.59 8.84 -5.75
N TYR A 173 11.03 8.25 -4.68
CA TYR A 173 9.66 8.44 -4.23
C TYR A 173 9.62 9.61 -3.26
N PHE A 174 8.53 10.34 -3.20
CA PHE A 174 8.36 11.48 -2.30
C PHE A 174 6.89 11.86 -2.16
N SER A 175 6.56 12.62 -1.12
CA SER A 175 5.22 13.15 -0.91
C SER A 175 5.15 14.62 -1.33
N SER A 176 4.03 15.04 -1.93
CA SER A 176 3.83 16.42 -2.36
C SER A 176 2.35 16.78 -2.46
N ASP A 177 2.03 18.03 -2.12
CA ASP A 177 0.72 18.67 -2.25
C ASP A 177 0.52 19.42 -3.59
N ARG A 178 1.41 19.14 -4.57
CA ARG A 178 1.34 19.76 -5.90
C ARG A 178 0.06 19.42 -6.65
N PRO A 179 -0.40 20.28 -7.59
CA PRO A 179 -1.56 20.00 -8.43
C PRO A 179 -1.40 18.71 -9.25
N GLY A 180 -2.53 18.02 -9.46
CA GLY A 180 -2.58 16.74 -10.18
C GLY A 180 -2.50 15.53 -9.26
N GLY A 181 -2.59 15.73 -7.94
CA GLY A 181 -2.83 14.71 -6.92
C GLY A 181 -4.32 14.39 -6.77
N LEU A 182 -4.62 13.48 -5.86
CA LEU A 182 -5.97 13.01 -5.52
C LEU A 182 -6.43 13.57 -4.17
N GLY A 183 -5.51 13.65 -3.21
CA GLY A 183 -5.75 14.12 -1.86
C GLY A 183 -5.02 15.41 -1.51
N GLY A 184 -4.73 15.60 -0.21
CA GLY A 184 -3.92 16.72 0.26
C GLY A 184 -2.45 16.50 -0.09
N MET A 185 -1.84 15.48 0.51
CA MET A 185 -0.47 15.02 0.18
C MET A 185 -0.56 13.68 -0.54
N ASP A 186 0.05 13.59 -1.70
CA ASP A 186 0.12 12.37 -2.51
C ASP A 186 1.55 11.87 -2.64
N ILE A 187 1.71 10.57 -2.92
CA ILE A 187 3.00 9.98 -3.24
C ILE A 187 3.25 10.08 -4.75
N TRP A 188 4.42 10.62 -5.07
CA TRP A 188 4.95 10.78 -6.41
C TRP A 188 6.26 10.03 -6.56
N TYR A 189 6.70 9.80 -7.79
CA TYR A 189 8.05 9.29 -8.06
C TYR A 189 8.70 9.98 -9.25
N ALA A 190 10.03 9.98 -9.28
CA ALA A 190 10.82 10.37 -10.43
C ALA A 190 11.99 9.39 -10.62
N VAL A 191 12.26 8.99 -11.87
CA VAL A 191 13.46 8.22 -12.19
C VAL A 191 14.64 9.18 -12.28
N MET A 192 15.70 8.91 -11.54
CA MET A 192 16.90 9.75 -11.55
C MET A 192 17.72 9.49 -12.82
N ILE A 193 17.98 10.54 -13.59
CA ILE A 193 18.87 10.53 -14.77
C ILE A 193 20.33 10.55 -14.30
N ASP A 194 20.60 11.33 -13.26
CA ASP A 194 21.89 11.44 -12.57
C ASP A 194 21.60 11.88 -11.12
N VAL A 195 22.59 11.84 -10.24
CA VAL A 195 22.46 12.30 -8.86
C VAL A 195 21.97 13.76 -8.82
N GLY A 196 20.85 13.98 -8.14
CA GLY A 196 20.19 15.27 -8.05
C GLY A 196 19.52 15.78 -9.33
N LYS A 197 19.47 14.97 -10.39
CA LYS A 197 18.85 15.31 -11.69
C LYS A 197 17.74 14.31 -12.01
N PRO A 198 16.51 14.54 -11.56
CA PRO A 198 15.36 13.70 -11.86
C PRO A 198 14.87 13.90 -13.30
N GLY A 199 14.24 12.86 -13.85
CA GLY A 199 13.32 12.96 -14.98
C GLY A 199 11.98 13.57 -14.55
N ASN A 200 10.93 13.32 -15.33
CA ASN A 200 9.59 13.78 -14.99
C ASN A 200 9.05 13.07 -13.73
N SER A 201 8.39 13.86 -12.88
CA SER A 201 7.66 13.33 -11.74
C SER A 201 6.29 12.81 -12.17
N THR A 202 5.90 11.67 -11.61
CA THR A 202 4.62 11.00 -11.90
C THR A 202 3.92 10.69 -10.58
N ASN A 203 2.62 11.03 -10.50
CA ASN A 203 1.77 10.62 -9.38
C ASN A 203 1.55 9.11 -9.41
N LEU A 204 1.52 8.43 -8.27
CA LEU A 204 1.26 6.98 -8.21
C LEU A 204 -0.20 6.62 -8.53
N GLY A 205 -1.08 7.62 -8.58
CA GLY A 205 -2.50 7.44 -8.93
C GLY A 205 -3.31 6.74 -7.85
N GLY A 206 -4.61 6.60 -8.11
CA GLY A 206 -5.59 6.07 -7.15
C GLY A 206 -5.41 4.60 -6.77
N MET A 207 -4.47 3.88 -7.41
CA MET A 207 -4.09 2.54 -6.95
C MET A 207 -3.20 2.56 -5.70
N VAL A 208 -2.59 3.70 -5.37
CA VAL A 208 -1.78 3.90 -4.17
C VAL A 208 -2.34 5.07 -3.36
N ASN A 209 -2.47 6.24 -3.98
CA ASN A 209 -2.96 7.46 -3.34
C ASN A 209 -4.47 7.43 -3.14
N SER A 210 -4.95 8.17 -2.15
CA SER A 210 -6.35 8.33 -1.78
C SER A 210 -6.79 9.80 -1.87
N ASP A 211 -8.00 10.10 -1.48
CA ASP A 211 -8.51 11.47 -1.30
C ASP A 211 -8.05 12.13 0.02
N SER A 212 -7.24 11.43 0.78
CA SER A 212 -6.69 11.86 2.07
C SER A 212 -5.20 12.23 1.94
N ASN A 213 -4.40 12.12 3.00
CA ASN A 213 -2.96 12.33 2.92
C ASN A 213 -2.24 10.99 2.84
N ASP A 214 -1.43 10.80 1.82
CA ASP A 214 -0.57 9.65 1.62
C ASP A 214 0.88 10.12 1.69
N VAL A 215 1.59 9.70 2.74
CA VAL A 215 2.88 10.30 3.12
C VAL A 215 3.91 9.24 3.53
N THR A 216 5.14 9.68 3.78
CA THR A 216 6.25 8.86 4.31
C THR A 216 6.46 7.56 3.55
N PRO A 217 6.62 7.59 2.21
CA PRO A 217 6.87 6.39 1.43
C PRO A 217 8.21 5.72 1.82
N PHE A 218 8.24 4.40 1.73
CA PHE A 218 9.44 3.57 1.79
C PHE A 218 9.30 2.42 0.80
N TYR A 219 10.24 2.24 -0.11
CA TYR A 219 10.21 1.17 -1.10
C TYR A 219 11.23 0.07 -0.76
N SER A 220 10.77 -1.15 -0.58
CA SER A 220 11.61 -2.33 -0.45
C SER A 220 11.80 -3.00 -1.81
N ASN A 221 13.03 -2.94 -2.35
CA ASN A 221 13.37 -3.65 -3.58
C ASN A 221 13.37 -5.17 -3.39
N GLU A 222 13.65 -5.66 -2.18
CA GLU A 222 13.68 -7.10 -1.88
C GLU A 222 12.28 -7.68 -1.86
N GLU A 223 11.30 -6.94 -1.34
CA GLU A 223 9.91 -7.39 -1.24
C GLU A 223 9.04 -6.93 -2.43
N GLY A 224 9.54 -6.01 -3.27
CA GLY A 224 8.77 -5.42 -4.36
C GLY A 224 7.57 -4.59 -3.88
N CYS A 225 7.67 -3.99 -2.70
CA CYS A 225 6.59 -3.34 -2.00
C CYS A 225 6.89 -1.88 -1.67
N LEU A 226 5.88 -1.03 -1.80
CA LEU A 226 5.84 0.32 -1.26
C LEU A 226 5.09 0.29 0.07
N TYR A 227 5.75 0.73 1.13
CA TYR A 227 5.15 1.03 2.43
C TYR A 227 4.93 2.53 2.52
N PHE A 228 3.85 2.96 3.12
CA PHE A 228 3.54 4.38 3.30
C PHE A 228 2.53 4.58 4.41
N SER A 229 2.42 5.79 4.91
CA SER A 229 1.42 6.15 5.92
C SER A 229 0.27 6.90 5.28
N SER A 230 -0.93 6.62 5.72
CA SER A 230 -2.14 7.27 5.21
C SER A 230 -3.18 7.44 6.30
N ASN A 231 -3.86 8.58 6.28
CA ASN A 231 -5.02 8.84 7.15
C ASN A 231 -6.36 8.62 6.42
N ARG A 232 -6.36 7.73 5.39
CA ARG A 232 -7.56 7.31 4.68
C ARG A 232 -8.56 6.62 5.61
N ALA A 233 -9.83 6.67 5.26
CA ALA A 233 -10.88 6.01 6.04
C ALA A 233 -10.65 4.49 6.13
N GLY A 234 -11.01 3.91 7.28
CA GLY A 234 -10.89 2.47 7.54
C GLY A 234 -9.59 2.03 8.19
N GLY A 235 -8.74 2.98 8.61
CA GLY A 235 -7.58 2.72 9.47
C GLY A 235 -7.95 2.44 10.93
N LEU A 236 -6.93 2.18 11.76
CA LEU A 236 -7.07 1.96 13.20
C LEU A 236 -6.88 3.26 14.00
N GLY A 237 -6.04 4.17 13.50
CA GLY A 237 -5.68 5.42 14.14
C GLY A 237 -5.87 6.64 13.25
N GLY A 238 -5.04 7.66 13.44
CA GLY A 238 -4.97 8.83 12.57
C GLY A 238 -4.24 8.47 11.28
N PHE A 239 -2.92 8.35 11.33
CA PHE A 239 -2.14 7.76 10.25
C PHE A 239 -1.85 6.29 10.52
N ASP A 240 -2.08 5.44 9.55
CA ASP A 240 -1.76 4.01 9.58
C ASP A 240 -0.77 3.65 8.49
N ILE A 241 0.04 2.62 8.73
CA ILE A 241 0.97 2.06 7.74
C ILE A 241 0.21 1.14 6.79
N TYR A 242 0.32 1.42 5.51
CA TYR A 242 -0.18 0.60 4.40
C TYR A 242 0.97 0.03 3.58
N MET A 243 0.71 -1.03 2.86
CA MET A 243 1.63 -1.68 1.94
C MET A 243 0.94 -1.92 0.60
N SER A 244 1.60 -1.59 -0.49
CA SER A 244 1.18 -1.93 -1.86
C SER A 244 2.29 -2.67 -2.58
N GLU A 245 1.99 -3.85 -3.12
CA GLU A 245 2.90 -4.59 -3.97
C GLU A 245 2.89 -3.98 -5.37
N GLY A 246 4.06 -3.82 -5.99
CA GLY A 246 4.11 -3.28 -7.32
C GLY A 246 5.34 -2.44 -7.62
N PHE A 247 5.31 -1.84 -8.81
CA PHE A 247 6.42 -1.07 -9.33
C PHE A 247 5.96 -0.05 -10.38
N ARG A 248 6.42 1.19 -10.30
CA ARG A 248 6.11 2.30 -11.23
C ARG A 248 4.60 2.52 -11.40
N ASN A 249 4.03 2.08 -12.52
CA ASN A 249 2.62 2.25 -12.87
C ASN A 249 1.77 0.99 -12.64
N SER A 250 2.34 -0.03 -12.03
CA SER A 250 1.67 -1.31 -11.78
C SER A 250 1.69 -1.63 -10.29
N TRP A 251 0.64 -1.21 -9.59
CA TRP A 251 0.47 -1.39 -8.15
C TRP A 251 -0.73 -2.26 -7.84
N GLN A 252 -0.64 -3.05 -6.77
CA GLN A 252 -1.79 -3.65 -6.13
C GLN A 252 -2.47 -2.63 -5.22
N LEU A 253 -3.73 -2.88 -4.86
CA LEU A 253 -4.40 -2.05 -3.86
C LEU A 253 -3.66 -2.11 -2.52
N PRO A 254 -3.52 -0.97 -1.82
CA PRO A 254 -2.88 -0.95 -0.53
C PRO A 254 -3.64 -1.77 0.49
N ARG A 255 -2.92 -2.54 1.28
CA ARG A 255 -3.44 -3.23 2.45
C ARG A 255 -2.80 -2.65 3.72
N THR A 256 -3.59 -2.52 4.77
CA THR A 256 -3.07 -2.12 6.09
C THR A 256 -2.17 -3.23 6.65
N LEU A 257 -1.13 -2.85 7.40
CA LEU A 257 -0.34 -3.83 8.16
C LEU A 257 -1.05 -4.32 9.43
N GLY A 258 -2.23 -3.76 9.74
CA GLY A 258 -3.11 -4.21 10.81
C GLY A 258 -2.56 -4.04 12.23
N LYS A 259 -3.29 -4.61 13.19
CA LYS A 259 -2.89 -4.64 14.62
C LYS A 259 -1.55 -5.35 14.77
N GLY A 260 -0.59 -4.74 15.41
CA GLY A 260 0.76 -5.26 15.59
C GLY A 260 1.80 -4.32 15.01
N VAL A 261 1.51 -3.65 13.89
CA VAL A 261 2.25 -2.48 13.42
C VAL A 261 1.45 -1.23 13.70
N ASN A 262 0.20 -1.16 13.23
CA ASN A 262 -0.68 -0.01 13.44
C ASN A 262 -1.36 -0.04 14.82
N SER A 263 -1.63 1.15 15.35
CA SER A 263 -2.24 1.41 16.64
C SER A 263 -3.48 2.31 16.50
N ALA A 264 -4.11 2.70 17.60
CA ALA A 264 -5.17 3.70 17.60
C ALA A 264 -4.66 5.15 17.52
N TYR A 265 -3.38 5.32 17.24
CA TYR A 265 -2.65 6.60 17.18
C TYR A 265 -2.05 6.79 15.79
N ASP A 266 -1.19 7.82 15.61
CA ASP A 266 -0.46 8.00 14.37
C ASP A 266 0.72 7.03 14.28
N ASP A 267 0.82 6.33 13.16
CA ASP A 267 1.91 5.43 12.83
C ASP A 267 2.52 5.85 11.49
N LEU A 268 3.77 6.27 11.51
CA LEU A 268 4.44 6.97 10.42
C LEU A 268 5.84 6.42 10.18
N PHE A 269 6.44 6.75 9.04
CA PHE A 269 7.85 6.49 8.74
C PHE A 269 8.28 5.04 8.89
N PHE A 270 7.47 4.13 8.41
CA PHE A 270 7.84 2.72 8.41
C PHE A 270 9.05 2.48 7.49
N THR A 271 10.11 1.89 8.01
CA THR A 271 11.29 1.50 7.24
C THR A 271 11.63 0.04 7.50
N LEU A 272 12.13 -0.65 6.48
CA LEU A 272 12.61 -2.01 6.55
C LEU A 272 14.13 -2.00 6.42
N GLN A 273 14.80 -2.75 7.27
CA GLN A 273 16.25 -2.87 7.26
C GLN A 273 16.67 -4.14 6.54
N PRO A 274 17.82 -4.15 5.84
CA PRO A 274 18.33 -5.36 5.20
C PRO A 274 18.46 -6.51 6.19
N CYS A 275 18.14 -7.74 5.76
CA CYS A 275 18.20 -8.95 6.60
C CYS A 275 19.59 -9.24 7.20
N ARG A 276 20.62 -8.51 6.79
CA ARG A 276 21.99 -8.58 7.37
C ARG A 276 22.12 -7.79 8.67
N CYS A 277 21.11 -7.01 9.05
CA CYS A 277 21.12 -6.30 10.31
C CYS A 277 21.17 -7.31 11.48
N ARG A 278 22.11 -7.11 12.39
CA ARG A 278 22.33 -8.01 13.55
C ARG A 278 21.11 -8.14 14.46
N CYS A 279 20.13 -7.27 14.33
CA CYS A 279 18.83 -7.38 15.02
C CYS A 279 18.07 -8.69 14.71
N VAL A 280 18.43 -9.39 13.63
CA VAL A 280 17.86 -10.69 13.23
C VAL A 280 18.47 -11.86 14.04
N GLN A 281 19.64 -11.70 14.65
CA GLN A 281 20.42 -12.82 15.22
C GLN A 281 20.16 -13.13 16.71
N GLU A 282 19.32 -12.34 17.41
CA GLU A 282 19.27 -12.38 18.88
C GLU A 282 18.10 -13.14 19.51
N ARG A 283 17.73 -14.32 19.06
CA ARG A 283 16.95 -15.23 19.92
C ARG A 283 17.44 -16.68 19.77
N LYS A 284 18.32 -17.10 20.65
CA LYS A 284 18.81 -18.49 20.69
C LYS A 284 17.78 -19.51 21.22
N ASP A 285 16.66 -19.07 21.82
CA ASP A 285 15.73 -19.95 22.55
C ASP A 285 14.25 -19.85 22.13
N THR A 286 13.94 -19.32 20.94
CA THR A 286 12.54 -19.27 20.48
C THR A 286 12.31 -20.07 19.22
N THR A 287 11.15 -20.72 19.14
CA THR A 287 10.64 -21.41 17.95
C THR A 287 10.31 -20.44 16.80
N GLU A 288 10.51 -19.15 16.98
CA GLU A 288 10.22 -18.07 16.03
C GLU A 288 11.51 -17.44 15.53
N ALA A 289 11.59 -17.25 14.20
CA ALA A 289 12.70 -16.55 13.55
C ALA A 289 12.32 -15.09 13.26
N VAL A 290 13.24 -14.15 13.50
CA VAL A 290 13.09 -12.78 13.01
C VAL A 290 13.40 -12.80 11.50
N VAL A 291 12.41 -12.51 10.65
CA VAL A 291 12.57 -12.52 9.19
C VAL A 291 12.71 -11.14 8.59
N ALA A 292 12.28 -10.09 9.31
CA ALA A 292 12.50 -8.70 8.94
C ALA A 292 12.45 -7.81 10.18
N CYS A 293 13.07 -6.66 10.12
CA CYS A 293 13.00 -5.64 11.16
C CYS A 293 13.15 -4.23 10.57
N GLY A 294 12.85 -3.22 11.37
CA GLY A 294 12.99 -1.84 10.95
C GLY A 294 12.55 -0.87 12.04
N PHE A 295 12.24 0.34 11.59
CA PHE A 295 11.79 1.42 12.46
C PHE A 295 10.43 1.94 12.01
N LEU A 296 9.70 2.51 12.94
CA LEU A 296 8.53 3.35 12.70
C LEU A 296 8.49 4.46 13.75
N SER A 297 7.73 5.50 13.48
CA SER A 297 7.50 6.60 14.42
C SER A 297 6.02 6.60 14.82
N SER A 298 5.75 6.80 16.11
CA SER A 298 4.38 6.79 16.60
C SER A 298 4.23 7.60 17.89
N ASN A 299 3.06 8.18 18.07
CA ASN A 299 2.62 8.81 19.32
C ASN A 299 1.77 7.88 20.20
N ARG A 300 1.91 6.55 19.99
CA ARG A 300 1.21 5.51 20.76
C ARG A 300 1.60 5.52 22.25
N PRO A 301 0.78 4.92 23.13
CA PRO A 301 1.12 4.75 24.54
C PRO A 301 2.49 4.10 24.73
N GLY A 302 3.29 4.67 25.62
CA GLY A 302 4.69 4.29 25.85
C GLY A 302 5.69 5.29 25.28
N SER A 303 5.26 6.25 24.45
CA SER A 303 6.06 7.41 24.06
C SER A 303 6.40 8.26 25.29
N LEU A 304 7.59 8.89 25.29
CA LEU A 304 8.13 9.59 26.46
C LEU A 304 7.30 10.81 26.85
N TYR A 305 6.65 11.45 25.88
CA TYR A 305 5.81 12.61 26.13
C TYR A 305 4.42 12.39 25.56
N GLN A 306 3.45 12.29 26.47
CA GLN A 306 2.04 12.19 26.12
C GLN A 306 1.31 13.41 26.68
N THR A 307 0.69 14.19 25.81
CA THR A 307 -0.29 15.20 26.17
C THR A 307 -1.65 14.81 25.62
N ASP A 308 -2.73 15.40 26.15
CA ASP A 308 -4.09 15.24 25.62
C ASP A 308 -4.23 15.71 24.15
N SER A 309 -3.19 16.29 23.57
CA SER A 309 -3.14 16.86 22.20
C SER A 309 -2.41 16.00 21.17
N ASN A 310 -2.23 14.71 21.36
CA ASN A 310 -1.55 13.82 20.41
C ASN A 310 -0.14 14.28 19.97
N CYS A 311 0.58 15.04 20.79
CA CYS A 311 2.00 15.31 20.59
C CYS A 311 2.74 14.05 21.05
N CYS A 312 3.70 13.83 20.54
CA CYS A 312 4.98 13.81 20.00
C CYS A 312 5.33 12.37 19.62
N ASN A 313 5.84 12.18 18.44
CA ASN A 313 6.20 10.85 17.97
C ASN A 313 7.53 10.41 18.60
N ASP A 314 7.61 9.16 19.02
CA ASP A 314 8.86 8.48 19.36
C ASP A 314 9.23 7.46 18.27
N LEU A 315 10.50 7.12 18.18
CA LEU A 315 10.97 6.01 17.38
C LEU A 315 10.71 4.68 18.09
N PHE A 316 10.14 3.76 17.34
CA PHE A 316 9.95 2.37 17.74
C PHE A 316 10.73 1.46 16.78
N ARG A 317 11.22 0.34 17.32
CA ARG A 317 11.75 -0.76 16.52
C ARG A 317 10.66 -1.80 16.33
N TRP A 318 10.46 -2.25 15.11
CA TRP A 318 9.58 -3.36 14.83
C TRP A 318 10.36 -4.57 14.33
N ARG A 319 9.83 -5.78 14.59
CA ARG A 319 10.32 -7.06 14.12
C ARG A 319 9.17 -7.84 13.51
N ARG A 320 9.40 -8.49 12.39
CA ARG A 320 8.49 -9.49 11.82
C ARG A 320 9.02 -10.87 12.17
N LEU A 321 8.25 -11.60 12.95
CA LEU A 321 8.57 -12.91 13.46
C LEU A 321 7.85 -13.94 12.60
N PHE A 322 8.55 -14.98 12.21
CA PHE A 322 8.02 -16.12 11.49
C PHE A 322 8.16 -17.36 12.35
N ARG A 323 7.08 -18.08 12.56
CA ARG A 323 7.05 -19.37 13.25
C ARG A 323 6.73 -20.44 12.20
N PRO A 324 7.69 -21.31 11.85
CA PRO A 324 7.39 -22.42 10.96
C PRO A 324 6.43 -23.41 11.64
N ASP A 325 5.52 -23.98 10.87
CA ASP A 325 4.57 -24.99 11.35
C ASP A 325 5.29 -26.32 11.58
N THR A 326 6.15 -26.41 12.62
CA THR A 326 6.87 -27.64 12.97
C THR A 326 6.14 -28.52 13.98
N VAL A 327 5.08 -28.03 14.59
CA VAL A 327 4.20 -28.81 15.48
C VAL A 327 2.77 -28.33 15.23
N ARG A 328 1.90 -29.24 14.83
CA ARG A 328 0.46 -28.99 14.85
C ARG A 328 0.06 -28.64 16.29
N PRO A 329 -0.23 -27.38 16.64
CA PRO A 329 -0.88 -27.11 17.92
C PRO A 329 -2.25 -27.76 17.86
N ALA A 330 -2.70 -28.33 18.96
CA ALA A 330 -4.12 -28.65 19.11
C ALA A 330 -4.95 -27.42 18.73
N PRO A 331 -6.15 -27.61 18.14
CA PRO A 331 -6.96 -26.49 17.68
C PRO A 331 -7.16 -25.50 18.83
N GLN A 332 -6.43 -24.39 18.82
CA GLN A 332 -6.80 -23.24 19.61
C GLN A 332 -8.03 -22.66 18.92
N GLU A 333 -9.13 -22.65 19.62
CA GLU A 333 -10.30 -21.86 19.25
C GLU A 333 -9.82 -20.42 19.02
N LEU A 334 -9.86 -19.99 17.75
CA LEU A 334 -9.66 -18.60 17.38
C LEU A 334 -10.69 -17.76 18.13
N PRO A 335 -10.32 -16.59 18.66
CA PRO A 335 -11.33 -15.65 19.16
C PRO A 335 -12.31 -15.34 18.01
N PRO A 336 -13.57 -15.01 18.31
CA PRO A 336 -14.59 -14.74 17.31
C PRO A 336 -14.22 -13.47 16.52
N SER A 337 -13.44 -13.63 15.48
CA SER A 337 -13.09 -12.59 14.53
C SER A 337 -13.70 -13.02 13.20
N HIS A 338 -14.40 -12.11 12.57
CA HIS A 338 -14.94 -12.16 11.22
C HIS A 338 -14.88 -13.53 10.51
N SER A 339 -16.03 -14.07 10.24
CA SER A 339 -16.23 -15.25 9.39
C SER A 339 -16.36 -14.78 7.93
N ALA A 340 -16.02 -15.63 6.97
CA ALA A 340 -16.35 -15.36 5.58
C ALA A 340 -17.85 -15.06 5.35
N LEU A 341 -18.71 -15.54 6.25
CA LEU A 341 -20.15 -15.23 6.29
C LEU A 341 -20.45 -13.75 6.60
N ASP A 342 -19.59 -13.09 7.37
CA ASP A 342 -19.81 -11.68 7.76
C ASP A 342 -19.58 -10.71 6.59
N LEU A 343 -18.92 -11.17 5.52
CA LEU A 343 -18.70 -10.42 4.29
C LEU A 343 -19.83 -10.59 3.27
N LEU A 344 -20.82 -11.43 3.54
CA LEU A 344 -21.90 -11.68 2.60
C LEU A 344 -23.13 -10.77 2.86
N PRO A 345 -23.87 -10.39 1.81
CA PRO A 345 -23.59 -10.66 0.40
C PRO A 345 -22.44 -9.82 -0.15
N LEU A 346 -21.55 -10.43 -0.93
CA LEU A 346 -20.39 -9.77 -1.50
C LEU A 346 -20.58 -9.53 -3.00
N SER A 347 -20.65 -8.26 -3.41
CA SER A 347 -20.88 -7.87 -4.80
C SER A 347 -19.56 -7.53 -5.51
N LEU A 348 -19.34 -8.10 -6.69
CA LEU A 348 -18.19 -7.87 -7.54
C LEU A 348 -18.65 -7.34 -8.90
N TYR A 349 -18.24 -6.10 -9.23
CA TYR A 349 -18.75 -5.36 -10.39
C TYR A 349 -17.84 -5.48 -11.62
N PHE A 350 -18.45 -5.36 -12.82
CA PHE A 350 -17.79 -5.47 -14.11
C PHE A 350 -18.15 -4.30 -15.01
N HIS A 351 -17.21 -3.89 -15.87
CA HIS A 351 -17.53 -2.97 -16.94
C HIS A 351 -18.45 -3.62 -17.98
N ASN A 352 -19.00 -2.80 -18.88
CA ASN A 352 -19.88 -3.28 -19.93
C ASN A 352 -19.16 -4.32 -20.80
N ASP A 353 -19.87 -5.42 -21.09
CA ASP A 353 -19.39 -6.54 -21.90
C ASP A 353 -18.09 -7.22 -21.42
N GLU A 354 -17.61 -6.91 -20.20
CA GLU A 354 -16.46 -7.55 -19.59
C GLU A 354 -16.90 -8.76 -18.70
N PRO A 355 -16.05 -9.80 -18.59
CA PRO A 355 -14.75 -10.03 -19.24
C PRO A 355 -14.93 -10.56 -20.67
N THR A 356 -13.90 -10.32 -21.52
CA THR A 356 -13.84 -10.83 -22.91
C THR A 356 -15.01 -10.37 -23.78
N PRO A 357 -14.97 -9.11 -24.26
CA PRO A 357 -16.05 -8.50 -25.04
C PRO A 357 -16.35 -9.24 -26.37
N CYS A 358 -17.55 -9.03 -26.90
CA CYS A 358 -17.97 -9.44 -28.24
C CYS A 358 -17.91 -10.97 -28.51
N THR A 359 -18.21 -11.81 -27.51
CA THR A 359 -18.27 -13.27 -27.68
C THR A 359 -19.52 -13.89 -27.03
N LEU A 360 -19.95 -15.01 -27.57
CA LEU A 360 -20.99 -15.87 -26.99
C LEU A 360 -20.42 -16.92 -26.02
N ASP A 361 -19.12 -16.95 -25.80
CA ASP A 361 -18.49 -17.88 -24.88
C ASP A 361 -19.03 -17.70 -23.45
N THR A 362 -19.10 -18.77 -22.72
CA THR A 362 -19.51 -18.81 -21.30
C THR A 362 -18.33 -18.79 -20.34
N THR A 363 -17.10 -18.81 -20.87
CA THR A 363 -15.84 -18.83 -20.11
C THR A 363 -14.93 -17.70 -20.56
N THR A 364 -13.94 -17.35 -19.72
CA THR A 364 -12.94 -16.32 -19.99
C THR A 364 -11.55 -16.78 -19.57
N VAL A 365 -10.51 -16.17 -20.13
CA VAL A 365 -9.12 -16.37 -19.67
C VAL A 365 -8.72 -15.41 -18.53
N LEU A 366 -9.53 -14.36 -18.31
CA LEU A 366 -9.27 -13.32 -17.31
C LEU A 366 -9.81 -13.73 -15.94
N ASP A 367 -9.04 -13.51 -14.89
CA ASP A 367 -9.51 -13.53 -13.51
C ASP A 367 -10.17 -12.18 -13.14
N TYR A 368 -10.82 -12.17 -11.97
CA TYR A 368 -11.52 -10.97 -11.54
C TYR A 368 -10.56 -9.80 -11.26
N ALA A 369 -9.37 -10.05 -10.71
CA ALA A 369 -8.38 -9.00 -10.44
C ALA A 369 -7.97 -8.25 -11.73
N ALA A 370 -7.75 -8.99 -12.83
CA ALA A 370 -7.43 -8.38 -14.13
C ALA A 370 -8.60 -7.56 -14.68
N THR A 371 -9.83 -8.04 -14.50
CA THR A 371 -11.05 -7.34 -14.95
C THR A 371 -11.32 -6.09 -14.11
N PHE A 372 -11.21 -6.22 -12.78
CA PHE A 372 -11.33 -5.10 -11.84
C PHE A 372 -10.33 -3.98 -12.17
N LYS A 373 -9.06 -4.31 -12.37
CA LYS A 373 -8.01 -3.34 -12.68
C LYS A 373 -8.34 -2.49 -13.91
N ARG A 374 -8.86 -3.12 -14.96
CA ARG A 374 -9.31 -2.43 -16.17
C ARG A 374 -10.49 -1.52 -15.88
N TYR A 375 -11.48 -2.02 -15.15
CA TYR A 375 -12.68 -1.28 -14.82
C TYR A 375 -12.36 -0.05 -13.97
N TYR A 376 -11.52 -0.19 -12.96
CA TYR A 376 -11.15 0.90 -12.05
C TYR A 376 -10.47 2.07 -12.78
N GLN A 377 -9.75 1.81 -13.88
CA GLN A 377 -9.12 2.83 -14.72
C GLN A 377 -10.12 3.68 -15.52
N LEU A 378 -11.38 3.25 -15.66
CA LEU A 378 -12.39 3.95 -16.45
C LEU A 378 -13.16 5.03 -15.67
N ARG A 379 -12.76 5.36 -14.44
CA ARG A 379 -13.45 6.34 -13.58
C ARG A 379 -13.68 7.68 -14.30
N ASP A 380 -12.65 8.23 -14.93
CA ASP A 380 -12.72 9.51 -15.60
C ASP A 380 -13.63 9.47 -16.85
N GLU A 381 -13.66 8.33 -17.55
CA GLU A 381 -14.60 8.10 -18.64
C GLU A 381 -16.05 8.07 -18.14
N TYR A 382 -16.30 7.42 -17.00
CA TYR A 382 -17.61 7.43 -16.35
C TYR A 382 -18.02 8.85 -15.93
N LYS A 383 -17.12 9.62 -15.36
CA LYS A 383 -17.36 11.04 -15.02
C LYS A 383 -17.67 11.87 -16.27
N GLY A 384 -16.85 11.74 -17.31
CA GLY A 384 -17.01 12.50 -18.56
C GLY A 384 -18.28 12.14 -19.35
N ALA A 385 -18.77 10.90 -19.22
CA ALA A 385 -19.97 10.43 -19.89
C ALA A 385 -21.29 10.85 -19.21
N GLN A 386 -21.25 11.34 -17.96
CA GLN A 386 -22.44 11.77 -17.26
C GLN A 386 -23.09 13.00 -17.94
N PRO A 387 -24.43 13.09 -17.98
CA PRO A 387 -25.11 14.25 -18.54
C PRO A 387 -24.78 15.51 -17.71
N SER A 388 -24.32 16.57 -18.38
CA SER A 388 -24.09 17.86 -17.72
C SER A 388 -25.42 18.48 -17.27
N PRO A 389 -25.69 18.58 -15.96
CA PRO A 389 -26.90 19.25 -15.50
C PRO A 389 -26.78 20.77 -15.69
N VAL A 390 -27.91 21.42 -15.88
CA VAL A 390 -28.01 22.89 -16.02
C VAL A 390 -27.56 23.59 -14.72
N ASP A 391 -27.69 22.92 -13.57
CA ASP A 391 -27.27 23.42 -12.25
C ASP A 391 -25.94 22.81 -11.83
N ARG A 392 -24.93 23.65 -11.58
CA ARG A 392 -23.58 23.24 -11.18
C ARG A 392 -23.55 22.41 -9.88
N ARG A 393 -24.45 22.68 -8.93
CA ARG A 393 -24.58 21.89 -7.68
C ARG A 393 -25.03 20.45 -7.92
N LYS A 394 -25.84 20.22 -8.97
CA LYS A 394 -26.22 18.86 -9.40
C LYS A 394 -25.08 18.14 -10.10
N TRP A 395 -24.15 18.87 -10.72
CA TRP A 395 -22.94 18.30 -11.31
C TRP A 395 -22.04 17.67 -10.26
N ASP A 396 -21.75 18.39 -9.15
CA ASP A 396 -20.94 17.86 -8.06
C ASP A 396 -21.58 16.61 -7.43
N SER A 397 -22.90 16.57 -7.30
CA SER A 397 -23.64 15.39 -6.82
C SER A 397 -23.51 14.19 -7.77
N VAL A 398 -23.57 14.40 -9.09
CA VAL A 398 -23.44 13.33 -10.08
C VAL A 398 -22.00 12.80 -10.14
N GLN A 399 -21.01 13.69 -10.08
CA GLN A 399 -19.58 13.29 -10.00
C GLN A 399 -19.31 12.53 -8.71
N GLY A 400 -19.87 12.99 -7.58
CA GLY A 400 -19.77 12.32 -6.30
C GLY A 400 -20.39 10.91 -6.31
N ALA A 401 -21.47 10.68 -7.05
CA ALA A 401 -22.06 9.35 -7.21
C ALA A 401 -21.13 8.37 -7.95
N VAL A 402 -20.42 8.85 -8.97
CA VAL A 402 -19.39 8.04 -9.65
C VAL A 402 -18.25 7.70 -8.71
N ASP A 403 -17.74 8.68 -7.95
CA ASP A 403 -16.67 8.44 -6.98
C ASP A 403 -17.11 7.44 -5.90
N MET A 404 -18.32 7.62 -5.36
CA MET A 404 -18.89 6.67 -4.39
C MET A 404 -18.93 5.25 -4.92
N PHE A 405 -19.39 5.05 -6.16
CA PHE A 405 -19.40 3.71 -6.77
C PHE A 405 -17.98 3.13 -6.92
N PHE A 406 -17.04 3.90 -7.46
CA PHE A 406 -15.68 3.41 -7.70
C PHE A 406 -14.91 3.13 -6.41
N ASP A 407 -15.06 3.96 -5.37
CA ASP A 407 -14.30 3.83 -4.12
C ASP A 407 -15.00 2.96 -3.08
N TYR A 408 -16.32 3.07 -2.92
CA TYR A 408 -17.04 2.40 -1.84
C TYR A 408 -17.77 1.12 -2.27
N GLU A 409 -17.98 0.90 -3.58
CA GLU A 409 -18.61 -0.32 -4.06
C GLU A 409 -17.63 -1.19 -4.85
N LEU A 410 -17.09 -0.67 -5.94
CA LEU A 410 -16.18 -1.42 -6.81
C LEU A 410 -14.87 -1.78 -6.10
N LYS A 411 -14.21 -0.79 -5.47
CA LYS A 411 -12.94 -1.00 -4.75
C LYS A 411 -13.15 -1.78 -3.46
N LYS A 412 -14.19 -1.43 -2.69
CA LYS A 412 -14.53 -2.18 -1.46
C LYS A 412 -14.84 -3.64 -1.77
N GLY A 413 -15.67 -3.92 -2.78
CA GLY A 413 -16.00 -5.30 -3.17
C GLY A 413 -14.77 -6.12 -3.55
N TYR A 414 -13.78 -5.50 -4.22
CA TYR A 414 -12.51 -6.16 -4.51
C TYR A 414 -11.70 -6.47 -3.24
N ASN A 415 -11.62 -5.55 -2.28
CA ASN A 415 -10.92 -5.75 -1.02
C ASN A 415 -11.61 -6.82 -0.15
N ASP A 416 -12.93 -6.75 -0.03
CA ASP A 416 -13.72 -7.74 0.69
C ASP A 416 -13.56 -9.15 0.07
N MET A 417 -13.42 -9.24 -1.26
CA MET A 417 -13.11 -10.51 -1.93
C MET A 417 -11.73 -11.05 -1.53
N LEU A 418 -10.72 -10.20 -1.43
CA LEU A 418 -9.40 -10.66 -1.00
C LEU A 418 -9.44 -11.21 0.43
N GLU A 419 -10.11 -10.50 1.34
CA GLU A 419 -10.33 -10.96 2.72
C GLU A 419 -11.16 -12.25 2.76
N PHE A 420 -12.21 -12.34 1.96
CA PHE A 420 -13.03 -13.54 1.81
C PHE A 420 -12.19 -14.76 1.39
N LEU A 421 -11.26 -14.59 0.45
CA LEU A 421 -10.39 -15.70 -0.01
C LEU A 421 -9.41 -16.15 1.09
N GLU A 422 -8.92 -15.24 1.92
CA GLU A 422 -8.07 -15.58 3.07
C GLU A 422 -8.86 -16.36 4.14
N LEU A 423 -10.07 -15.92 4.48
CA LEU A 423 -10.95 -16.60 5.43
C LEU A 423 -11.38 -17.98 4.92
N LEU A 424 -11.76 -18.08 3.64
CA LEU A 424 -12.05 -19.34 2.97
C LEU A 424 -10.87 -20.33 3.05
N TYR A 425 -9.66 -19.84 2.78
CA TYR A 425 -8.46 -20.66 2.86
C TYR A 425 -8.18 -21.15 4.28
N ALA A 426 -8.39 -20.29 5.28
CA ALA A 426 -8.27 -20.67 6.68
C ALA A 426 -9.26 -21.80 7.06
N ASP A 427 -10.51 -21.71 6.61
CA ASP A 427 -11.52 -22.74 6.85
C ASP A 427 -11.16 -24.06 6.20
N LEU A 428 -10.71 -24.04 4.95
CA LEU A 428 -10.29 -25.24 4.23
C LEU A 428 -9.04 -25.87 4.85
N LYS A 429 -8.10 -25.07 5.33
CA LYS A 429 -6.92 -25.56 6.09
C LYS A 429 -7.29 -26.18 7.42
N ALA A 430 -8.34 -25.69 8.07
CA ALA A 430 -8.91 -26.29 9.28
C ALA A 430 -9.63 -27.63 9.01
N GLY A 431 -9.65 -28.08 7.76
CA GLY A 431 -10.28 -29.35 7.35
C GLY A 431 -11.78 -29.24 7.09
N ARG A 432 -12.32 -28.02 7.04
CA ARG A 432 -13.74 -27.80 6.72
C ARG A 432 -13.93 -27.97 5.21
N LYS A 433 -15.08 -28.49 4.82
CA LYS A 433 -15.49 -28.51 3.42
C LYS A 433 -16.49 -27.38 3.20
N VAL A 434 -16.29 -26.61 2.15
CA VAL A 434 -17.04 -25.38 1.89
C VAL A 434 -17.75 -25.44 0.55
N CYS A 435 -18.99 -24.99 0.50
CA CYS A 435 -19.71 -24.67 -0.73
C CYS A 435 -20.03 -23.18 -0.75
N ILE A 436 -19.76 -22.54 -1.89
CA ILE A 436 -20.00 -21.12 -2.14
C ILE A 436 -21.05 -21.02 -3.24
N THR A 437 -22.08 -20.19 -3.05
CA THR A 437 -23.08 -19.91 -4.09
C THR A 437 -22.86 -18.52 -4.67
N VAL A 438 -22.82 -18.45 -6.01
CA VAL A 438 -22.56 -17.21 -6.76
C VAL A 438 -23.64 -16.98 -7.80
N ASP A 439 -24.28 -15.82 -7.71
CA ASP A 439 -25.27 -15.34 -8.65
C ASP A 439 -24.63 -14.36 -9.64
N GLY A 440 -24.93 -14.48 -10.93
CA GLY A 440 -24.39 -13.61 -11.97
C GLY A 440 -25.46 -12.81 -12.70
N PHE A 441 -25.19 -11.51 -12.90
CA PHE A 441 -26.11 -10.57 -13.51
C PHE A 441 -25.46 -9.81 -14.67
N ALA A 442 -26.28 -9.34 -15.61
CA ALA A 442 -25.90 -8.45 -16.68
C ALA A 442 -26.89 -7.30 -16.81
N SER A 443 -26.44 -6.15 -17.31
CA SER A 443 -27.36 -5.06 -17.63
C SER A 443 -28.21 -5.41 -18.87
N PRO A 444 -29.45 -4.92 -18.97
CA PRO A 444 -30.37 -5.28 -20.05
C PRO A 444 -30.06 -4.57 -21.39
N LEU A 445 -28.77 -4.47 -21.76
CA LEU A 445 -28.33 -3.77 -22.97
C LEU A 445 -28.28 -4.67 -24.22
N PHE A 446 -28.30 -6.00 -24.04
CA PHE A 446 -28.18 -6.99 -25.11
C PHE A 446 -29.30 -8.03 -25.04
N GLU A 447 -29.31 -8.95 -26.03
CA GLU A 447 -30.27 -10.06 -26.08
C GLU A 447 -30.13 -11.01 -24.86
N SER A 448 -31.26 -11.65 -24.48
CA SER A 448 -31.34 -12.48 -23.29
C SER A 448 -30.27 -13.58 -23.25
N LEU A 449 -30.05 -14.31 -24.36
CA LEU A 449 -29.03 -15.37 -24.42
C LEU A 449 -27.61 -14.82 -24.21
N TYR A 450 -27.30 -13.66 -24.82
CA TYR A 450 -26.02 -13.01 -24.66
C TYR A 450 -25.77 -12.62 -23.20
N ASN A 451 -26.78 -12.04 -22.54
CA ASN A 451 -26.71 -11.62 -21.14
C ASN A 451 -26.51 -12.79 -20.19
N VAL A 452 -27.17 -13.94 -20.44
CA VAL A 452 -26.95 -15.17 -19.65
C VAL A 452 -25.51 -15.68 -19.84
N ASN A 453 -25.00 -15.70 -21.07
CA ASN A 453 -23.62 -16.13 -21.32
C ASN A 453 -22.59 -15.17 -20.73
N LEU A 454 -22.86 -13.86 -20.76
CA LEU A 454 -22.02 -12.84 -20.10
C LEU A 454 -22.01 -13.02 -18.58
N SER A 455 -23.15 -13.33 -17.96
CA SER A 455 -23.23 -13.63 -16.54
C SER A 455 -22.39 -14.87 -16.17
N LYS A 456 -22.42 -15.92 -17.01
CA LYS A 456 -21.55 -17.10 -16.84
C LYS A 456 -20.08 -16.76 -16.96
N ARG A 457 -19.67 -15.89 -17.92
CA ARG A 457 -18.29 -15.42 -18.05
C ARG A 457 -17.82 -14.64 -16.82
N ARG A 458 -18.68 -13.82 -16.21
CA ARG A 458 -18.39 -13.09 -14.96
C ARG A 458 -18.14 -14.04 -13.80
N ILE A 459 -19.00 -15.04 -13.65
CA ILE A 459 -18.80 -16.10 -12.64
C ILE A 459 -17.51 -16.88 -12.92
N ASP A 460 -17.19 -17.19 -14.17
CA ASP A 460 -15.95 -17.88 -14.54
C ASP A 460 -14.70 -17.05 -14.25
N SER A 461 -14.78 -15.72 -14.36
CA SER A 461 -13.72 -14.79 -13.97
C SER A 461 -13.42 -14.87 -12.46
N PHE A 462 -14.46 -14.92 -11.63
CA PHE A 462 -14.31 -15.14 -10.19
C PHE A 462 -13.77 -16.54 -9.88
N ARG A 463 -14.27 -17.58 -10.55
CA ARG A 463 -13.73 -18.94 -10.40
C ARG A 463 -12.22 -18.99 -10.70
N LYS A 464 -11.75 -18.28 -11.74
CA LYS A 464 -10.33 -18.20 -12.06
C LYS A 464 -9.53 -17.41 -11.03
N GLN A 465 -10.10 -16.33 -10.48
CA GLN A 465 -9.52 -15.62 -9.35
C GLN A 465 -9.31 -16.55 -8.15
N LEU A 466 -10.33 -17.30 -7.79
CA LEU A 466 -10.31 -18.27 -6.70
C LEU A 466 -9.22 -19.34 -6.90
N LEU A 467 -9.14 -19.93 -8.10
CA LEU A 467 -8.17 -20.99 -8.40
C LEU A 467 -6.73 -20.50 -8.61
N ARG A 468 -6.53 -19.23 -8.93
CA ARG A 468 -5.20 -18.63 -9.12
C ARG A 468 -4.69 -17.90 -7.88
N TRP A 469 -5.58 -17.66 -6.93
CA TRP A 469 -5.25 -16.91 -5.72
C TRP A 469 -4.10 -17.56 -4.96
N ASN A 470 -3.19 -16.72 -4.47
CA ASN A 470 -2.05 -17.09 -3.63
C ASN A 470 -1.30 -18.35 -4.17
N GLU A 471 -0.78 -18.23 -5.39
CA GLU A 471 -0.03 -19.31 -6.06
C GLU A 471 -0.82 -20.64 -6.17
N GLN A 472 -2.13 -20.53 -6.41
CA GLN A 472 -3.06 -21.66 -6.52
C GLN A 472 -3.29 -22.42 -5.20
N ALA A 473 -3.17 -21.74 -4.05
CA ALA A 473 -3.33 -22.33 -2.73
C ALA A 473 -4.70 -23.02 -2.51
N LEU A 474 -5.75 -22.60 -3.23
CA LEU A 474 -7.09 -23.20 -3.17
C LEU A 474 -7.29 -24.39 -4.13
N LEU A 475 -6.39 -24.56 -5.12
CA LEU A 475 -6.53 -25.62 -6.14
C LEU A 475 -6.54 -27.05 -5.57
N PRO A 476 -5.75 -27.43 -4.56
CA PRO A 476 -5.83 -28.75 -3.94
C PRO A 476 -7.20 -29.05 -3.33
N PHE A 477 -7.84 -28.05 -2.71
CA PHE A 477 -9.16 -28.19 -2.08
C PHE A 477 -10.29 -28.27 -3.13
N TRP A 478 -10.11 -27.59 -4.25
CA TRP A 478 -10.99 -27.73 -5.42
C TRP A 478 -10.91 -29.13 -6.00
N ASN A 479 -9.71 -29.65 -6.23
CA ASN A 479 -9.48 -30.95 -6.85
C ASN A 479 -9.94 -32.13 -5.99
N ASN A 480 -9.88 -32.02 -4.66
CA ASN A 480 -10.34 -33.07 -3.73
C ASN A 480 -11.82 -32.90 -3.32
N GLY A 481 -12.51 -31.89 -3.85
CA GLY A 481 -13.93 -31.63 -3.58
C GLY A 481 -14.25 -31.02 -2.22
N ALA A 482 -13.24 -30.57 -1.46
CA ALA A 482 -13.44 -29.84 -0.22
C ALA A 482 -13.93 -28.40 -0.45
N LEU A 483 -13.64 -27.83 -1.64
CA LEU A 483 -14.17 -26.56 -2.10
C LEU A 483 -15.09 -26.78 -3.29
N LYS A 484 -16.32 -26.28 -3.21
CA LYS A 484 -17.33 -26.33 -4.28
C LYS A 484 -17.86 -24.94 -4.59
N LEU A 485 -18.27 -24.73 -5.84
CA LEU A 485 -18.88 -23.51 -6.32
C LEU A 485 -20.20 -23.85 -7.00
N GLU A 486 -21.30 -23.40 -6.44
CA GLU A 486 -22.62 -23.44 -7.06
C GLU A 486 -22.89 -22.10 -7.73
N THR A 487 -23.53 -22.11 -8.90
CA THR A 487 -23.65 -20.89 -9.70
C THR A 487 -25.01 -20.78 -10.36
N VAL A 488 -25.57 -19.56 -10.33
CA VAL A 488 -26.79 -19.21 -11.05
C VAL A 488 -26.53 -18.00 -11.95
N ALA A 489 -26.81 -18.11 -13.24
CA ALA A 489 -26.64 -17.03 -14.21
C ALA A 489 -28.01 -16.47 -14.60
N HIS A 490 -28.37 -15.32 -14.05
CA HIS A 490 -29.69 -14.70 -14.24
C HIS A 490 -29.79 -13.89 -15.56
N GLY A 491 -28.66 -13.55 -16.19
CA GLY A 491 -28.69 -12.68 -17.37
C GLY A 491 -29.03 -11.24 -16.98
N ALA A 492 -29.95 -10.62 -17.71
CA ALA A 492 -30.48 -9.32 -17.29
C ALA A 492 -31.28 -9.53 -16.00
N ALA A 493 -30.83 -8.86 -14.90
CA ALA A 493 -31.56 -8.87 -13.65
C ALA A 493 -33.03 -8.51 -13.91
N ASP A 494 -33.94 -9.09 -13.17
CA ASP A 494 -35.35 -8.68 -13.12
C ASP A 494 -35.41 -7.18 -12.85
N SER A 495 -35.38 -6.43 -13.91
CA SER A 495 -35.26 -4.97 -13.82
C SER A 495 -36.64 -4.39 -13.92
N ASN A 496 -37.15 -3.83 -12.83
CA ASN A 496 -38.04 -2.69 -12.89
C ASN A 496 -37.38 -1.46 -13.54
N THR A 497 -36.17 -1.60 -14.10
CA THR A 497 -35.46 -0.59 -14.89
C THR A 497 -35.81 -0.76 -16.34
N VAL A 498 -36.53 0.25 -16.87
CA VAL A 498 -36.88 0.35 -18.30
C VAL A 498 -35.61 0.12 -19.15
N ALA A 499 -35.59 -0.94 -19.93
CA ALA A 499 -34.50 -1.24 -20.85
C ALA A 499 -34.26 -0.05 -21.79
N PRO A 500 -33.08 0.57 -21.82
CA PRO A 500 -32.75 1.51 -22.88
C PRO A 500 -32.74 0.74 -24.20
N SER A 501 -33.38 1.29 -25.22
CA SER A 501 -33.39 0.74 -26.58
C SER A 501 -31.94 0.52 -27.07
N ASP A 502 -31.74 -0.61 -27.79
CA ASP A 502 -30.49 -1.13 -28.34
C ASP A 502 -29.41 -0.07 -28.69
N PRO A 503 -28.26 -0.04 -27.98
CA PRO A 503 -27.22 0.95 -28.23
C PRO A 503 -26.54 0.80 -29.58
N LEU A 504 -26.57 -0.36 -30.22
CA LEU A 504 -26.02 -0.59 -31.56
C LEU A 504 -26.84 0.09 -32.67
N ARG A 505 -28.09 0.44 -32.39
CA ARG A 505 -28.98 1.10 -33.32
C ARG A 505 -29.12 2.62 -33.13
N ASN A 506 -28.65 3.14 -31.97
CA ASN A 506 -28.79 4.57 -31.68
C ASN A 506 -27.54 5.16 -31.02
N PRO A 507 -26.75 6.01 -31.72
CA PRO A 507 -25.54 6.64 -31.18
C PRO A 507 -25.77 7.49 -29.92
N ARG A 508 -27.02 7.87 -29.61
CA ARG A 508 -27.37 8.61 -28.40
C ARG A 508 -27.35 7.75 -27.14
N ASN A 509 -27.33 6.41 -27.27
CA ASN A 509 -27.36 5.47 -26.14
C ASN A 509 -25.97 5.02 -25.63
N VAL A 510 -24.87 5.50 -26.21
CA VAL A 510 -23.52 5.25 -25.66
C VAL A 510 -23.44 5.70 -24.18
N ARG A 511 -24.19 6.73 -23.80
CA ARG A 511 -24.30 7.19 -22.42
C ARG A 511 -24.91 6.16 -21.45
N SER A 512 -25.71 5.22 -21.93
CA SER A 512 -26.32 4.19 -21.07
C SER A 512 -25.31 3.17 -20.57
N VAL A 513 -24.19 2.96 -21.28
CA VAL A 513 -23.09 2.09 -20.83
C VAL A 513 -22.44 2.64 -19.56
N TYR A 514 -22.37 3.94 -19.43
CA TYR A 514 -21.75 4.66 -18.32
C TYR A 514 -22.75 5.12 -17.25
N SER A 515 -24.03 4.73 -17.34
CA SER A 515 -25.01 5.05 -16.29
C SER A 515 -24.72 4.26 -15.02
N MET A 516 -24.98 4.86 -13.88
CA MET A 516 -24.74 4.21 -12.58
C MET A 516 -25.68 3.02 -12.38
N GLU A 517 -26.91 3.09 -12.87
CA GLU A 517 -27.88 1.98 -12.82
C GLU A 517 -27.36 0.76 -13.59
N ALA A 518 -26.81 1.00 -14.80
CA ALA A 518 -26.20 -0.09 -15.57
C ALA A 518 -24.91 -0.61 -14.93
N ALA A 519 -24.14 0.25 -14.26
CA ALA A 519 -22.94 -0.15 -13.51
C ALA A 519 -23.30 -1.11 -12.37
N HIS A 520 -24.31 -0.79 -11.57
CA HIS A 520 -24.79 -1.64 -10.47
C HIS A 520 -25.40 -2.97 -10.95
N ALA A 521 -26.03 -2.99 -12.13
CA ALA A 521 -26.61 -4.22 -12.70
C ALA A 521 -25.53 -5.21 -13.21
N ARG A 522 -24.28 -4.77 -13.41
CA ARG A 522 -23.20 -5.57 -14.01
C ARG A 522 -22.31 -6.16 -12.92
N ARG A 523 -22.79 -7.21 -12.26
CA ARG A 523 -22.09 -7.78 -11.12
C ARG A 523 -22.27 -9.30 -11.01
N ILE A 524 -21.51 -9.86 -10.12
CA ILE A 524 -21.82 -11.13 -9.47
C ILE A 524 -21.97 -10.88 -7.98
N ASP A 525 -22.82 -11.65 -7.34
CA ASP A 525 -23.02 -11.63 -5.90
C ASP A 525 -22.65 -13.00 -5.32
N ILE A 526 -21.74 -13.04 -4.35
CA ILE A 526 -21.51 -14.21 -3.52
C ILE A 526 -22.59 -14.15 -2.44
N VAL A 527 -23.57 -15.05 -2.53
CA VAL A 527 -24.81 -14.95 -1.73
C VAL A 527 -24.87 -15.95 -0.58
N ASP A 528 -24.11 -17.06 -0.68
CA ASP A 528 -24.10 -18.06 0.36
C ASP A 528 -22.73 -18.71 0.52
N TYR A 529 -22.44 -19.10 1.74
CA TYR A 529 -21.23 -19.78 2.18
C TYR A 529 -21.59 -20.74 3.30
N HIS A 530 -21.53 -22.03 3.04
CA HIS A 530 -21.86 -23.03 4.06
C HIS A 530 -20.90 -24.21 4.08
N TYR A 531 -20.81 -24.85 5.24
CA TYR A 531 -20.02 -26.06 5.41
C TYR A 531 -20.77 -27.28 4.94
N THR A 532 -20.10 -28.11 4.11
CA THR A 532 -20.65 -29.37 3.65
C THR A 532 -20.12 -30.54 4.51
N LYS A 533 -20.88 -31.64 4.58
CA LYS A 533 -20.50 -32.83 5.35
C LYS A 533 -19.39 -33.65 4.71
#